data_e1ecc371f545c6c3ff9f7e57434fb862
#
_entry.id   e1ecc371f545c6c3ff9f7e57434fb862
#
_cell.length_a   1.000
_cell.length_b   1.000
_cell.length_c   1.000
_cell.angle_alpha   90.00
_cell.angle_beta   90.00
_cell.angle_gamma   90.00
#
_symmetry.space_group_name_H-M   'P 1'
#
loop_
_entity.id
_entity.type
_entity.pdbx_description
1 polymer ?
#
loop_
_entity_poly.entity_id
_entity_poly.type
_entity_poly.pdbx_seq_one_letter_code
_entity_poly.pdbx_strand_id
1 'polypeptide(L)'
;MAQREYFTTYQQVEEDRLLAQGRVLDPLTRRLFASAGLSRGMRVLDLGSGVGNVSRLAAEFVGPEGRVVGVDRDPEAVERAARLAASAGFGNLEFRVGSVEALTTEDGEFDAVVGRGVFMYLADPVLALRRAAGLVRSGGLVCVQEPDMTYTWSTVDGPTWRQLRSWIVETFETLEVDQRMGPSLFATFHAAGLPDPELVMESAVGGGERAVAFGWANVATAALPLMERLGIATAAEVDQDTLTDRLLAEVHAEQGIVIGPCMYGAWTTVP
;
A
#
# COMPACT_ATOMS: atom_id res chain seq x y z
N MET A 1 14.74 1.04 18.84
CA MET A 1 14.90 0.27 17.60
C MET A 1 14.96 1.28 16.47
N ALA A 2 15.88 1.14 15.53
CA ALA A 2 15.94 2.02 14.36
C ALA A 2 14.71 1.78 13.51
N GLN A 3 14.00 2.84 13.16
CA GLN A 3 12.84 2.80 12.31
C GLN A 3 13.32 2.52 10.88
N ARG A 4 12.72 1.54 10.18
CA ARG A 4 13.06 1.24 8.78
C ARG A 4 12.79 2.45 7.91
N GLU A 5 13.70 2.75 6.99
CA GLU A 5 13.51 3.84 6.03
C GLU A 5 12.39 3.47 5.05
N TYR A 6 11.55 4.44 4.70
CA TYR A 6 10.55 4.24 3.68
C TYR A 6 11.21 4.18 2.30
N PHE A 7 10.66 3.37 1.39
CA PHE A 7 11.17 3.11 0.04
C PHE A 7 11.38 4.38 -0.80
N THR A 8 10.59 5.41 -0.56
CA THR A 8 10.73 6.70 -1.24
C THR A 8 10.64 7.84 -0.25
N THR A 9 11.33 8.95 -0.53
CA THR A 9 11.11 10.22 0.14
C THR A 9 9.91 10.91 -0.50
N TYR A 10 9.07 11.56 0.32
CA TYR A 10 7.89 12.22 -0.18
C TYR A 10 8.27 13.40 -1.08
N GLN A 11 8.05 13.26 -2.38
CA GLN A 11 8.25 14.26 -3.42
C GLN A 11 7.04 14.22 -4.36
N GLN A 12 6.90 15.21 -5.26
CA GLN A 12 5.81 15.24 -6.24
C GLN A 12 5.76 13.94 -7.07
N VAL A 13 6.90 13.35 -7.39
CA VAL A 13 7.01 12.07 -8.13
C VAL A 13 6.37 10.93 -7.34
N GLU A 14 6.56 10.88 -6.02
CA GLU A 14 5.93 9.87 -5.15
C GLU A 14 4.41 10.05 -5.08
N GLU A 15 3.94 11.28 -5.01
CA GLU A 15 2.50 11.55 -5.06
C GLU A 15 1.88 11.05 -6.36
N ASP A 16 2.45 11.43 -7.50
CA ASP A 16 1.96 11.01 -8.81
C ASP A 16 1.96 9.49 -8.94
N ARG A 17 2.99 8.83 -8.40
CA ARG A 17 3.07 7.38 -8.31
C ARG A 17 1.93 6.80 -7.44
N LEU A 18 1.70 7.33 -6.25
CA LEU A 18 0.65 6.84 -5.34
C LEU A 18 -0.75 7.08 -5.91
N LEU A 19 -0.98 8.18 -6.61
CA LEU A 19 -2.24 8.44 -7.29
C LEU A 19 -2.44 7.49 -8.48
N ALA A 20 -1.40 7.22 -9.27
CA ALA A 20 -1.44 6.27 -10.36
C ALA A 20 -1.66 4.84 -9.85
N GLN A 21 -0.95 4.44 -8.79
CA GLN A 21 -1.12 3.17 -8.11
C GLN A 21 -2.55 3.01 -7.57
N GLY A 22 -3.11 4.08 -7.01
CA GLY A 22 -4.50 4.09 -6.54
C GLY A 22 -5.48 3.66 -7.63
N ARG A 23 -5.36 4.18 -8.85
CA ARG A 23 -6.25 3.80 -9.97
C ARG A 23 -6.30 2.30 -10.24
N VAL A 24 -5.21 1.60 -9.96
CA VAL A 24 -5.09 0.14 -10.18
C VAL A 24 -5.52 -0.65 -8.95
N LEU A 25 -5.11 -0.22 -7.75
CA LEU A 25 -5.35 -0.96 -6.51
C LEU A 25 -6.70 -0.62 -5.86
N ASP A 26 -7.25 0.57 -6.07
CA ASP A 26 -8.51 0.97 -5.44
C ASP A 26 -9.69 0.04 -5.77
N PRO A 27 -9.85 -0.48 -7.00
CA PRO A 27 -10.87 -1.49 -7.29
C PRO A 27 -10.71 -2.78 -6.46
N LEU A 28 -9.47 -3.21 -6.18
CA LEU A 28 -9.17 -4.38 -5.35
C LEU A 28 -9.54 -4.09 -3.89
N THR A 29 -9.08 -2.94 -3.36
CA THR A 29 -9.38 -2.51 -1.99
C THR A 29 -10.89 -2.31 -1.78
N ARG A 30 -11.61 -1.80 -2.78
CA ARG A 30 -13.07 -1.66 -2.74
C ARG A 30 -13.77 -3.02 -2.56
N ARG A 31 -13.34 -4.03 -3.31
CA ARG A 31 -13.89 -5.38 -3.14
C ARG A 31 -13.58 -5.97 -1.78
N LEU A 32 -12.33 -5.77 -1.31
CA LEU A 32 -11.92 -6.18 0.03
C LEU A 32 -12.80 -5.55 1.11
N PHE A 33 -13.00 -4.22 1.08
CA PHE A 33 -13.83 -3.51 2.06
C PHE A 33 -15.30 -3.98 2.04
N ALA A 34 -15.85 -4.24 0.84
CA ALA A 34 -17.19 -4.79 0.72
C ALA A 34 -17.30 -6.19 1.31
N SER A 35 -16.32 -7.07 1.05
CA SER A 35 -16.27 -8.44 1.60
C SER A 35 -16.07 -8.44 3.12
N ALA A 36 -15.25 -7.54 3.63
CA ALA A 36 -14.97 -7.38 5.06
C ALA A 36 -16.14 -6.77 5.84
N GLY A 37 -17.13 -6.17 5.16
CA GLY A 37 -18.31 -5.58 5.80
C GLY A 37 -18.12 -4.14 6.27
N LEU A 38 -17.15 -3.41 5.71
CA LEU A 38 -17.06 -1.95 5.95
C LEU A 38 -18.35 -1.27 5.51
N SER A 39 -18.98 -0.49 6.38
CA SER A 39 -20.34 -0.02 6.17
C SER A 39 -20.59 1.42 6.65
N ARG A 40 -21.77 1.96 6.27
CA ARG A 40 -22.19 3.34 6.57
C ARG A 40 -22.20 3.63 8.07
N GLY A 41 -21.80 4.84 8.44
CA GLY A 41 -21.78 5.34 9.82
C GLY A 41 -20.58 4.90 10.64
N MET A 42 -19.74 3.98 10.15
CA MET A 42 -18.56 3.52 10.87
C MET A 42 -17.53 4.63 11.08
N ARG A 43 -16.86 4.58 12.23
CA ARG A 43 -15.64 5.32 12.53
C ARG A 43 -14.43 4.44 12.22
N VAL A 44 -13.61 4.86 11.27
CA VAL A 44 -12.51 4.06 10.71
C VAL A 44 -11.16 4.72 10.98
N LEU A 45 -10.17 3.93 11.35
CA LEU A 45 -8.76 4.32 11.40
C LEU A 45 -8.02 3.71 10.20
N ASP A 46 -7.39 4.56 9.39
CA ASP A 46 -6.53 4.15 8.26
C ASP A 46 -5.06 4.26 8.67
N LEU A 47 -4.39 3.13 8.70
CA LEU A 47 -3.00 2.97 9.10
C LEU A 47 -2.07 3.29 7.93
N GLY A 48 -1.07 4.17 8.12
CA GLY A 48 -0.13 4.55 7.07
C GLY A 48 -0.85 5.17 5.88
N SER A 49 -1.64 6.21 6.12
CA SER A 49 -2.57 6.76 5.14
C SER A 49 -1.91 7.34 3.89
N GLY A 50 -0.61 7.68 3.94
CA GLY A 50 0.11 8.32 2.86
C GLY A 50 -0.65 9.56 2.36
N VAL A 51 -0.89 9.64 1.04
CA VAL A 51 -1.69 10.72 0.42
C VAL A 51 -3.21 10.52 0.52
N GLY A 52 -3.66 9.57 1.36
CA GLY A 52 -5.06 9.37 1.69
C GLY A 52 -5.89 8.58 0.67
N ASN A 53 -5.29 7.75 -0.19
CA ASN A 53 -6.03 6.94 -1.15
C ASN A 53 -7.01 5.99 -0.45
N VAL A 54 -6.52 5.23 0.52
CA VAL A 54 -7.33 4.27 1.29
C VAL A 54 -8.33 5.00 2.18
N SER A 55 -7.92 6.11 2.81
CA SER A 55 -8.81 6.95 3.62
C SER A 55 -10.01 7.46 2.82
N ARG A 56 -9.79 7.93 1.58
CA ARG A 56 -10.90 8.39 0.69
C ARG A 56 -11.84 7.25 0.32
N LEU A 57 -11.30 6.07 -0.01
CA LEU A 57 -12.13 4.89 -0.25
C LEU A 57 -12.96 4.54 0.98
N ALA A 58 -12.37 4.49 2.16
CA ALA A 58 -13.08 4.22 3.40
C ALA A 58 -14.18 5.28 3.65
N ALA A 59 -13.90 6.56 3.39
CA ALA A 59 -14.87 7.64 3.54
C ALA A 59 -16.08 7.49 2.61
N GLU A 60 -15.89 7.00 1.39
CA GLU A 60 -17.00 6.68 0.49
C GLU A 60 -17.88 5.54 1.01
N PHE A 61 -17.26 4.51 1.63
CA PHE A 61 -18.00 3.39 2.24
C PHE A 61 -18.81 3.82 3.46
N VAL A 62 -18.19 4.58 4.36
CA VAL A 62 -18.86 4.96 5.61
C VAL A 62 -19.87 6.11 5.42
N GLY A 63 -19.78 6.84 4.31
CA GLY A 63 -20.69 7.93 4.00
C GLY A 63 -20.57 9.15 4.93
N PRO A 64 -21.42 10.16 4.75
CA PRO A 64 -21.27 11.44 5.45
C PRO A 64 -21.50 11.37 6.97
N GLU A 65 -22.18 10.34 7.47
CA GLU A 65 -22.42 10.10 8.89
C GLU A 65 -21.28 9.35 9.57
N GLY A 66 -20.43 8.68 8.79
CA GLY A 66 -19.22 8.02 9.27
C GLY A 66 -18.05 9.00 9.36
N ARG A 67 -16.96 8.54 9.93
CA ARG A 67 -15.72 9.33 10.07
C ARG A 67 -14.51 8.45 9.78
N VAL A 68 -13.54 9.01 9.07
CA VAL A 68 -12.26 8.35 8.84
C VAL A 68 -11.12 9.21 9.39
N VAL A 69 -10.21 8.58 10.11
CA VAL A 69 -8.97 9.18 10.61
C VAL A 69 -7.81 8.46 9.95
N GLY A 70 -7.06 9.15 9.10
CA GLY A 70 -5.81 8.65 8.53
C GLY A 70 -4.63 9.03 9.41
N VAL A 71 -3.74 8.08 9.68
CA VAL A 71 -2.51 8.30 10.43
C VAL A 71 -1.32 7.94 9.56
N ASP A 72 -0.37 8.87 9.43
CA ASP A 72 0.91 8.62 8.77
C ASP A 72 2.04 9.29 9.55
N ARG A 73 3.23 8.69 9.49
CA ARG A 73 4.43 9.24 10.16
C ARG A 73 5.02 10.45 9.44
N ASP A 74 4.75 10.57 8.14
CA ASP A 74 5.28 11.64 7.30
C ASP A 74 4.35 12.87 7.33
N PRO A 75 4.80 14.01 7.92
CA PRO A 75 3.99 15.21 7.99
C PRO A 75 3.65 15.81 6.62
N GLU A 76 4.53 15.65 5.60
CA GLU A 76 4.26 16.16 4.26
C GLU A 76 3.15 15.35 3.56
N ALA A 77 3.18 14.01 3.73
CA ALA A 77 2.11 13.13 3.26
C ALA A 77 0.77 13.47 3.91
N VAL A 78 0.76 13.69 5.23
CA VAL A 78 -0.45 14.07 6.00
C VAL A 78 -1.02 15.40 5.51
N GLU A 79 -0.18 16.42 5.37
CA GLU A 79 -0.62 17.73 4.86
C GLU A 79 -1.20 17.61 3.45
N ARG A 80 -0.57 16.81 2.60
CA ARG A 80 -1.03 16.57 1.23
C ARG A 80 -2.35 15.82 1.20
N ALA A 81 -2.49 14.75 2.00
CA ALA A 81 -3.74 14.00 2.12
C ALA A 81 -4.90 14.90 2.53
N ALA A 82 -4.68 15.81 3.50
CA ALA A 82 -5.68 16.77 3.94
C ALA A 82 -6.09 17.73 2.80
N ARG A 83 -5.13 18.27 2.03
CA ARG A 83 -5.43 19.13 0.87
C ARG A 83 -6.22 18.38 -0.22
N LEU A 84 -5.82 17.14 -0.55
CA LEU A 84 -6.52 16.32 -1.55
C LEU A 84 -7.94 15.97 -1.11
N ALA A 85 -8.15 15.63 0.16
CA ALA A 85 -9.47 15.35 0.69
C ALA A 85 -10.38 16.59 0.66
N ALA A 86 -9.88 17.74 1.09
CA ALA A 86 -10.62 19.01 1.06
C ALA A 86 -11.02 19.41 -0.37
N SER A 87 -10.08 19.29 -1.33
CA SER A 87 -10.36 19.61 -2.75
C SER A 87 -11.38 18.66 -3.38
N ALA A 88 -11.46 17.43 -2.90
CA ALA A 88 -12.44 16.43 -3.34
C ALA A 88 -13.78 16.50 -2.58
N GLY A 89 -13.93 17.45 -1.63
CA GLY A 89 -15.17 17.68 -0.90
C GLY A 89 -15.47 16.70 0.24
N PHE A 90 -14.47 15.95 0.72
CA PHE A 90 -14.63 15.08 1.88
C PHE A 90 -14.64 15.90 3.19
N GLY A 91 -15.80 15.98 3.86
CA GLY A 91 -15.94 16.64 5.17
C GLY A 91 -15.78 15.70 6.39
N ASN A 92 -15.70 14.40 6.14
CA ASN A 92 -15.63 13.34 7.15
C ASN A 92 -14.27 12.66 7.26
N LEU A 93 -13.23 13.26 6.67
CA LEU A 93 -11.82 12.83 6.73
C LEU A 93 -11.02 13.73 7.65
N GLU A 94 -10.20 13.13 8.50
CA GLU A 94 -9.18 13.80 9.30
C GLU A 94 -7.86 13.07 9.10
N PHE A 95 -6.75 13.82 9.07
CA PHE A 95 -5.40 13.24 8.97
C PHE A 95 -4.54 13.71 10.13
N ARG A 96 -3.73 12.81 10.68
CA ARG A 96 -2.85 13.06 11.83
C ARG A 96 -1.46 12.54 11.57
N VAL A 97 -0.46 13.30 12.00
CA VAL A 97 0.92 12.81 12.05
C VAL A 97 1.06 11.85 13.23
N GLY A 98 1.48 10.62 12.97
CA GLY A 98 1.67 9.62 13.99
C GLY A 98 2.23 8.31 13.43
N SER A 99 2.84 7.52 14.29
CA SER A 99 3.34 6.18 13.92
C SER A 99 2.30 5.11 14.29
N VAL A 100 2.05 4.17 13.38
CA VAL A 100 1.23 2.98 13.64
C VAL A 100 1.75 2.19 14.85
N GLU A 101 3.07 2.17 15.03
CA GLU A 101 3.73 1.50 16.15
C GLU A 101 3.57 2.22 17.50
N ALA A 102 3.14 3.48 17.48
CA ALA A 102 2.95 4.31 18.68
C ALA A 102 1.49 4.53 19.07
N LEU A 103 0.53 3.96 18.34
CA LEU A 103 -0.90 4.07 18.61
C LEU A 103 -1.24 3.58 20.04
N THR A 104 -2.12 4.31 20.71
CA THR A 104 -2.60 4.04 22.07
C THR A 104 -4.11 4.23 22.18
N THR A 105 -4.71 3.82 23.27
CA THR A 105 -6.15 4.02 23.54
C THR A 105 -6.57 5.49 23.60
N GLU A 106 -5.61 6.42 23.73
CA GLU A 106 -5.88 7.87 23.66
C GLU A 106 -6.27 8.32 22.25
N ASP A 107 -5.92 7.56 21.21
CA ASP A 107 -6.31 7.81 19.82
C ASP A 107 -7.81 7.58 19.58
N GLY A 108 -8.48 6.95 20.54
CA GLY A 108 -9.92 6.75 20.60
C GLY A 108 -10.34 5.32 20.22
N GLU A 109 -11.64 5.10 20.15
CA GLU A 109 -12.25 3.83 19.78
C GLU A 109 -12.82 3.90 18.36
N PHE A 110 -12.64 2.84 17.59
CA PHE A 110 -13.05 2.75 16.19
C PHE A 110 -13.95 1.53 15.96
N ASP A 111 -14.81 1.63 14.95
CA ASP A 111 -15.58 0.48 14.44
C ASP A 111 -14.74 -0.41 13.55
N ALA A 112 -13.75 0.20 12.85
CA ALA A 112 -12.86 -0.53 11.98
C ALA A 112 -11.45 0.09 11.94
N VAL A 113 -10.46 -0.77 11.74
CA VAL A 113 -9.10 -0.39 11.35
C VAL A 113 -8.83 -0.95 9.97
N VAL A 114 -8.29 -0.12 9.08
CA VAL A 114 -7.88 -0.51 7.72
C VAL A 114 -6.43 -0.10 7.46
N GLY A 115 -5.81 -0.67 6.43
CA GLY A 115 -4.47 -0.28 5.98
C GLY A 115 -4.08 -1.01 4.71
N ARG A 116 -3.22 -0.39 3.87
CA ARG A 116 -2.73 -0.99 2.63
C ARG A 116 -1.26 -0.67 2.39
N GLY A 117 -0.42 -1.72 2.28
CA GLY A 117 1.01 -1.58 1.98
C GLY A 117 1.76 -0.86 3.10
N VAL A 118 1.50 -1.20 4.35
CA VAL A 118 2.05 -0.56 5.55
C VAL A 118 2.88 -1.53 6.36
N PHE A 119 2.36 -2.72 6.61
CA PHE A 119 2.97 -3.69 7.51
C PHE A 119 4.30 -4.21 6.98
N MET A 120 4.48 -4.24 5.67
CA MET A 120 5.76 -4.62 5.04
C MET A 120 6.93 -3.72 5.47
N TYR A 121 6.67 -2.48 5.90
CA TYR A 121 7.68 -1.51 6.35
C TYR A 121 7.89 -1.47 7.87
N LEU A 122 7.10 -2.20 8.64
CA LEU A 122 7.16 -2.16 10.09
C LEU A 122 8.23 -3.12 10.64
N ALA A 123 8.91 -2.69 11.69
CA ALA A 123 9.89 -3.53 12.37
C ALA A 123 9.23 -4.70 13.12
N ASP A 124 8.03 -4.46 13.69
CA ASP A 124 7.21 -5.46 14.38
C ASP A 124 5.75 -5.36 13.91
N PRO A 125 5.40 -6.02 12.79
CA PRO A 125 4.04 -5.99 12.27
C PRO A 125 3.03 -6.65 13.21
N VAL A 126 3.44 -7.63 14.01
CA VAL A 126 2.57 -8.32 14.98
C VAL A 126 2.17 -7.37 16.10
N LEU A 127 3.12 -6.66 16.68
CA LEU A 127 2.84 -5.67 17.73
C LEU A 127 1.99 -4.52 17.21
N ALA A 128 2.28 -4.03 16.01
CA ALA A 128 1.52 -2.96 15.36
C ALA A 128 0.06 -3.38 15.14
N LEU A 129 -0.16 -4.58 14.60
CA LEU A 129 -1.50 -5.13 14.38
C LEU A 129 -2.27 -5.30 15.71
N ARG A 130 -1.59 -5.82 16.75
CA ARG A 130 -2.20 -5.97 18.08
C ARG A 130 -2.62 -4.64 18.68
N ARG A 131 -1.80 -3.60 18.56
CA ARG A 131 -2.13 -2.24 19.03
C ARG A 131 -3.30 -1.65 18.24
N ALA A 132 -3.27 -1.76 16.93
CA ALA A 132 -4.35 -1.28 16.08
C ALA A 132 -5.69 -1.97 16.41
N ALA A 133 -5.67 -3.30 16.60
CA ALA A 133 -6.84 -4.06 17.01
C ALA A 133 -7.36 -3.65 18.40
N GLY A 134 -6.47 -3.26 19.31
CA GLY A 134 -6.83 -2.74 20.65
C GLY A 134 -7.57 -1.39 20.63
N LEU A 135 -7.62 -0.72 19.48
CA LEU A 135 -8.41 0.50 19.25
C LEU A 135 -9.78 0.21 18.64
N VAL A 136 -10.06 -1.04 18.29
CA VAL A 136 -11.32 -1.46 17.70
C VAL A 136 -12.24 -1.97 18.81
N ARG A 137 -13.47 -1.50 18.82
CA ARG A 137 -14.48 -2.02 19.77
C ARG A 137 -14.74 -3.50 19.56
N SER A 138 -15.29 -4.19 20.56
CA SER A 138 -15.76 -5.57 20.40
C SER A 138 -16.78 -5.68 19.26
N GLY A 139 -16.63 -6.70 18.43
CA GLY A 139 -17.40 -6.88 17.19
C GLY A 139 -17.02 -5.95 16.04
N GLY A 140 -16.00 -5.11 16.21
CA GLY A 140 -15.50 -4.24 15.15
C GLY A 140 -14.51 -4.97 14.22
N LEU A 141 -14.07 -4.31 13.17
CA LEU A 141 -13.36 -4.88 12.02
C LEU A 141 -11.87 -4.53 12.03
N VAL A 142 -11.02 -5.50 11.77
CA VAL A 142 -9.63 -5.29 11.35
C VAL A 142 -9.50 -5.81 9.92
N CYS A 143 -9.08 -4.93 8.98
CA CYS A 143 -9.00 -5.26 7.55
C CYS A 143 -7.75 -4.63 6.94
N VAL A 144 -6.78 -5.44 6.54
CA VAL A 144 -5.51 -4.99 5.98
C VAL A 144 -5.22 -5.63 4.63
N GLN A 145 -4.44 -4.93 3.81
CA GLN A 145 -4.07 -5.39 2.47
C GLN A 145 -2.57 -5.17 2.23
N GLU A 146 -1.84 -6.25 1.97
CA GLU A 146 -0.39 -6.22 1.79
C GLU A 146 0.05 -6.94 0.51
N PRO A 147 1.11 -6.48 -0.16
CA PRO A 147 1.60 -7.11 -1.37
C PRO A 147 2.45 -8.35 -1.09
N ASP A 148 2.51 -9.22 -2.07
CA ASP A 148 3.61 -10.15 -2.30
C ASP A 148 4.47 -9.63 -3.46
N MET A 149 5.67 -9.15 -3.16
CA MET A 149 6.62 -8.64 -4.14
C MET A 149 7.52 -9.74 -4.73
N THR A 150 7.43 -10.95 -4.23
CA THR A 150 8.21 -12.10 -4.73
C THR A 150 7.55 -12.78 -5.91
N TYR A 151 6.28 -12.45 -6.20
CA TYR A 151 5.53 -12.99 -7.31
C TYR A 151 6.05 -12.51 -8.67
N THR A 152 5.60 -13.13 -9.74
CA THR A 152 5.97 -12.77 -11.11
C THR A 152 5.31 -11.45 -11.53
N TRP A 153 6.10 -10.47 -12.02
CA TRP A 153 5.60 -9.15 -12.44
C TRP A 153 5.27 -9.08 -13.93
N SER A 154 5.77 -10.04 -14.70
CA SER A 154 5.50 -10.19 -16.13
C SER A 154 5.72 -11.63 -16.55
N THR A 155 5.06 -12.07 -17.63
CA THR A 155 5.40 -13.32 -18.30
C THR A 155 6.57 -13.17 -19.27
N VAL A 156 7.04 -11.93 -19.47
CA VAL A 156 8.19 -11.60 -20.31
C VAL A 156 9.46 -11.68 -19.49
N ASP A 157 10.46 -12.38 -20.00
CA ASP A 157 11.79 -12.49 -19.39
C ASP A 157 12.84 -11.67 -20.17
N GLY A 158 12.47 -10.45 -20.57
CA GLY A 158 13.33 -9.52 -21.29
C GLY A 158 14.39 -8.88 -20.38
N PRO A 159 15.48 -8.34 -20.96
CA PRO A 159 16.57 -7.75 -20.19
C PRO A 159 16.12 -6.54 -19.37
N THR A 160 15.22 -5.70 -19.91
CA THR A 160 14.69 -4.53 -19.18
C THR A 160 13.83 -4.93 -17.98
N TRP A 161 12.99 -5.96 -18.15
CA TRP A 161 12.16 -6.49 -17.05
C TRP A 161 13.00 -7.12 -15.96
N ARG A 162 14.05 -7.89 -16.29
CA ARG A 162 14.97 -8.45 -15.30
C ARG A 162 15.71 -7.36 -14.54
N GLN A 163 16.19 -6.35 -15.25
CA GLN A 163 16.93 -5.25 -14.64
C GLN A 163 16.05 -4.41 -13.72
N LEU A 164 14.84 -4.05 -14.15
CA LEU A 164 13.85 -3.34 -13.34
C LEU A 164 13.56 -4.09 -12.05
N ARG A 165 13.29 -5.39 -12.16
CA ARG A 165 13.01 -6.24 -11.00
C ARG A 165 14.21 -6.30 -10.04
N SER A 166 15.44 -6.44 -10.56
CA SER A 166 16.65 -6.45 -9.76
C SER A 166 16.78 -5.18 -8.93
N TRP A 167 16.63 -4.01 -9.53
CA TRP A 167 16.71 -2.74 -8.82
C TRP A 167 15.71 -2.61 -7.66
N ILE A 168 14.46 -2.95 -7.92
CA ILE A 168 13.39 -2.82 -6.91
C ILE A 168 13.58 -3.83 -5.78
N VAL A 169 13.89 -5.09 -6.11
CA VAL A 169 14.10 -6.15 -5.11
C VAL A 169 15.31 -5.83 -4.24
N GLU A 170 16.44 -5.45 -4.83
CA GLU A 170 17.65 -5.08 -4.10
C GLU A 170 17.44 -3.87 -3.19
N THR A 171 16.64 -2.89 -3.66
CA THR A 171 16.28 -1.74 -2.83
C THR A 171 15.46 -2.16 -1.61
N PHE A 172 14.46 -3.03 -1.79
CA PHE A 172 13.67 -3.56 -0.68
C PHE A 172 14.50 -4.40 0.29
N GLU A 173 15.42 -5.23 -0.22
CA GLU A 173 16.33 -6.04 0.61
C GLU A 173 17.23 -5.14 1.46
N THR A 174 17.81 -4.10 0.85
CA THR A 174 18.69 -3.15 1.54
C THR A 174 17.96 -2.38 2.64
N LEU A 175 16.67 -2.08 2.45
CA LEU A 175 15.81 -1.43 3.44
C LEU A 175 15.18 -2.40 4.44
N GLU A 176 15.47 -3.69 4.34
CA GLU A 176 14.85 -4.75 5.16
C GLU A 176 13.31 -4.77 5.08
N VAL A 177 12.72 -4.36 3.93
CA VAL A 177 11.28 -4.42 3.70
C VAL A 177 10.83 -5.88 3.57
N ASP A 178 9.75 -6.25 4.27
CA ASP A 178 9.18 -7.60 4.13
C ASP A 178 8.43 -7.74 2.81
N GLN A 179 9.11 -8.26 1.80
CA GLN A 179 8.55 -8.47 0.47
C GLN A 179 7.46 -9.55 0.41
N ARG A 180 7.28 -10.31 1.50
CA ARG A 180 6.29 -11.39 1.63
C ARG A 180 5.23 -11.10 2.67
N MET A 181 5.03 -9.83 3.03
CA MET A 181 4.05 -9.46 4.06
C MET A 181 2.65 -9.96 3.75
N GLY A 182 2.23 -9.92 2.47
CA GLY A 182 0.93 -10.45 2.04
C GLY A 182 0.71 -11.91 2.45
N PRO A 183 1.51 -12.88 1.98
CA PRO A 183 1.43 -14.28 2.41
C PRO A 183 1.58 -14.49 3.94
N SER A 184 2.25 -13.57 4.63
CA SER A 184 2.49 -13.65 6.08
C SER A 184 1.31 -13.17 6.93
N LEU A 185 0.28 -12.55 6.33
CA LEU A 185 -0.84 -11.94 7.06
C LEU A 185 -1.55 -12.93 7.98
N PHE A 186 -1.83 -14.16 7.53
CA PHE A 186 -2.50 -15.16 8.38
C PHE A 186 -1.73 -15.39 9.68
N ALA A 187 -0.43 -15.65 9.56
CA ALA A 187 0.43 -15.88 10.74
C ALA A 187 0.54 -14.62 11.61
N THR A 188 0.54 -13.43 11.00
CA THR A 188 0.60 -12.14 11.71
C THR A 188 -0.65 -11.90 12.55
N PHE A 189 -1.86 -12.18 11.99
CA PHE A 189 -3.13 -12.08 12.74
C PHE A 189 -3.14 -13.05 13.92
N HIS A 190 -2.77 -14.30 13.69
CA HIS A 190 -2.70 -15.32 14.72
C HIS A 190 -1.72 -14.94 15.84
N ALA A 191 -0.51 -14.49 15.49
CA ALA A 191 0.51 -14.04 16.45
C ALA A 191 0.09 -12.76 17.21
N ALA A 192 -0.76 -11.91 16.60
CA ALA A 192 -1.35 -10.75 17.25
C ALA A 192 -2.43 -11.14 18.28
N GLY A 193 -2.88 -12.40 18.30
CA GLY A 193 -3.95 -12.88 19.19
C GLY A 193 -5.35 -12.59 18.65
N LEU A 194 -5.47 -12.32 17.36
CA LEU A 194 -6.75 -12.13 16.68
C LEU A 194 -7.32 -13.48 16.21
N PRO A 195 -8.63 -13.59 15.99
CA PRO A 195 -9.22 -14.73 15.30
C PRO A 195 -8.61 -14.93 13.91
N ASP A 196 -8.67 -16.17 13.42
CA ASP A 196 -8.21 -16.50 12.06
C ASP A 196 -8.91 -15.59 11.03
N PRO A 197 -8.14 -14.86 10.20
CA PRO A 197 -8.74 -13.96 9.23
C PRO A 197 -9.30 -14.69 8.02
N GLU A 198 -10.36 -14.16 7.44
CA GLU A 198 -10.70 -14.42 6.03
C GLU A 198 -9.60 -13.83 5.14
N LEU A 199 -9.30 -14.51 4.04
CA LEU A 199 -8.23 -14.14 3.12
C LEU A 199 -8.72 -14.06 1.67
N VAL A 200 -8.20 -13.08 0.94
CA VAL A 200 -8.34 -12.98 -0.52
C VAL A 200 -7.01 -12.59 -1.14
N MET A 201 -6.75 -13.08 -2.35
CA MET A 201 -5.61 -12.64 -3.15
C MET A 201 -6.10 -12.15 -4.51
N GLU A 202 -5.69 -10.94 -4.89
CA GLU A 202 -6.04 -10.35 -6.18
C GLU A 202 -4.85 -9.60 -6.78
N SER A 203 -4.79 -9.55 -8.11
CA SER A 203 -3.82 -8.74 -8.84
C SER A 203 -4.45 -8.10 -10.09
N ALA A 204 -3.97 -6.92 -10.44
CA ALA A 204 -4.27 -6.32 -11.73
C ALA A 204 -3.37 -6.94 -12.81
N VAL A 205 -3.97 -7.36 -13.92
CA VAL A 205 -3.25 -8.00 -15.03
C VAL A 205 -3.62 -7.29 -16.34
N GLY A 206 -2.64 -7.03 -17.20
CA GLY A 206 -2.85 -6.43 -18.51
C GLY A 206 -1.86 -6.91 -19.56
N GLY A 207 -2.30 -6.99 -20.81
CA GLY A 207 -1.46 -7.28 -21.97
C GLY A 207 -1.69 -6.25 -23.08
N GLY A 208 -0.80 -6.18 -24.07
CA GLY A 208 -0.85 -5.19 -25.13
C GLY A 208 -0.88 -3.76 -24.58
N GLU A 209 -1.78 -2.92 -25.07
CA GLU A 209 -1.93 -1.53 -24.62
C GLU A 209 -2.31 -1.38 -23.12
N ARG A 210 -2.81 -2.44 -22.49
CA ARG A 210 -3.16 -2.45 -21.07
C ARG A 210 -2.01 -2.88 -20.15
N ALA A 211 -0.87 -3.26 -20.72
CA ALA A 211 0.28 -3.78 -19.97
C ALA A 211 0.91 -2.76 -18.99
N VAL A 212 0.69 -1.47 -19.22
CA VAL A 212 1.24 -0.38 -18.36
C VAL A 212 0.39 -0.02 -17.15
N ALA A 213 -0.76 -0.66 -16.96
CA ALA A 213 -1.75 -0.22 -15.97
C ALA A 213 -1.19 -0.09 -14.54
N PHE A 214 -0.25 -0.94 -14.12
CA PHE A 214 0.34 -0.84 -12.78
C PHE A 214 1.48 0.19 -12.67
N GLY A 215 2.22 0.45 -13.75
CA GLY A 215 3.30 1.43 -13.74
C GLY A 215 4.55 1.02 -12.97
N TRP A 216 5.07 -0.20 -13.18
CA TRP A 216 6.34 -0.64 -12.59
C TRP A 216 7.50 0.32 -12.85
N ALA A 217 7.52 0.96 -14.03
CA ALA A 217 8.48 2.01 -14.34
C ALA A 217 8.37 3.20 -13.35
N ASN A 218 7.15 3.60 -12.97
CA ASN A 218 6.94 4.69 -12.01
C ASN A 218 7.46 4.33 -10.61
N VAL A 219 7.43 3.05 -10.23
CA VAL A 219 8.03 2.57 -8.97
C VAL A 219 9.53 2.79 -9.00
N ALA A 220 10.22 2.39 -10.07
CA ALA A 220 11.66 2.60 -10.22
C ALA A 220 12.02 4.09 -10.27
N THR A 221 11.24 4.89 -11.01
CA THR A 221 11.45 6.35 -11.10
C THR A 221 11.33 7.02 -9.73
N ALA A 222 10.32 6.67 -8.96
CA ALA A 222 10.14 7.23 -7.62
C ALA A 222 11.24 6.77 -6.64
N ALA A 223 11.75 5.55 -6.81
CA ALA A 223 12.82 5.00 -5.99
C ALA A 223 14.22 5.49 -6.41
N LEU A 224 14.37 6.10 -7.58
CA LEU A 224 15.67 6.45 -8.15
C LEU A 224 16.58 7.23 -7.21
N PRO A 225 16.14 8.30 -6.51
CA PRO A 225 17.02 9.03 -5.58
C PRO A 225 17.57 8.15 -4.47
N LEU A 226 16.78 7.17 -4.04
CA LEU A 226 17.20 6.21 -3.03
C LEU A 226 18.17 5.18 -3.62
N MET A 227 17.87 4.65 -4.81
CA MET A 227 18.74 3.70 -5.51
C MET A 227 20.12 4.30 -5.79
N GLU A 228 20.19 5.57 -6.20
CA GLU A 228 21.46 6.29 -6.38
C GLU A 228 22.25 6.41 -5.08
N ARG A 229 21.59 6.80 -3.98
CA ARG A 229 22.22 6.90 -2.66
C ARG A 229 22.77 5.55 -2.16
N LEU A 230 22.07 4.45 -2.48
CA LEU A 230 22.47 3.08 -2.11
C LEU A 230 23.46 2.46 -3.12
N GLY A 231 23.74 3.12 -4.24
CA GLY A 231 24.62 2.59 -5.29
C GLY A 231 24.03 1.42 -6.09
N ILE A 232 22.70 1.28 -6.11
CA ILE A 232 21.96 0.20 -6.80
C ILE A 232 21.76 0.52 -8.29
N ALA A 233 21.42 1.77 -8.61
CA ALA A 233 21.21 2.22 -9.98
C ALA A 233 21.46 3.72 -10.09
N THR A 234 21.79 4.17 -11.30
CA THR A 234 21.98 5.57 -11.64
C THR A 234 20.85 6.07 -12.55
N ALA A 235 20.64 7.39 -12.61
CA ALA A 235 19.67 8.00 -13.53
C ALA A 235 19.91 7.60 -14.99
N ALA A 236 21.19 7.47 -15.40
CA ALA A 236 21.54 7.06 -16.74
C ALA A 236 21.18 5.60 -17.07
N GLU A 237 21.25 4.69 -16.08
CA GLU A 237 20.88 3.28 -16.26
C GLU A 237 19.35 3.11 -16.26
N VAL A 238 18.66 3.80 -15.40
CA VAL A 238 17.20 3.76 -15.34
C VAL A 238 16.59 4.38 -16.59
N ASP A 239 17.13 5.54 -17.03
CA ASP A 239 16.62 6.28 -18.19
C ASP A 239 15.09 6.37 -18.16
N GLN A 240 14.60 7.11 -17.17
CA GLN A 240 13.18 7.18 -16.84
C GLN A 240 12.30 7.63 -18.01
N ASP A 241 12.85 8.42 -18.94
CA ASP A 241 12.12 8.94 -20.09
C ASP A 241 11.75 7.84 -21.10
N THR A 242 12.57 6.78 -21.17
CA THR A 242 12.36 5.66 -22.11
C THR A 242 12.00 4.34 -21.43
N LEU A 243 12.09 4.24 -20.10
CA LEU A 243 11.90 2.98 -19.37
C LEU A 243 10.55 2.32 -19.68
N THR A 244 9.47 3.09 -19.66
CA THR A 244 8.12 2.57 -19.95
C THR A 244 8.05 1.98 -21.36
N ASP A 245 8.58 2.68 -22.36
CA ASP A 245 8.53 2.23 -23.75
C ASP A 245 9.40 0.99 -23.97
N ARG A 246 10.56 0.90 -23.31
CA ARG A 246 11.44 -0.29 -23.36
C ARG A 246 10.73 -1.52 -22.77
N LEU A 247 10.08 -1.38 -21.61
CA LEU A 247 9.31 -2.46 -20.99
C LEU A 247 8.15 -2.93 -21.87
N LEU A 248 7.43 -1.98 -22.47
CA LEU A 248 6.32 -2.27 -23.38
C LEU A 248 6.81 -2.96 -24.67
N ALA A 249 7.92 -2.53 -25.23
CA ALA A 249 8.47 -3.13 -26.42
C ALA A 249 8.77 -4.63 -26.21
N GLU A 250 9.32 -4.99 -25.03
CA GLU A 250 9.55 -6.40 -24.68
C GLU A 250 8.22 -7.17 -24.51
N VAL A 251 7.20 -6.57 -23.86
CA VAL A 251 5.87 -7.17 -23.73
C VAL A 251 5.21 -7.43 -25.07
N HIS A 252 5.30 -6.47 -25.99
CA HIS A 252 4.72 -6.60 -27.34
C HIS A 252 5.45 -7.63 -28.17
N ALA A 253 6.79 -7.67 -28.10
CA ALA A 253 7.59 -8.64 -28.86
C ALA A 253 7.29 -10.08 -28.49
N GLU A 254 7.04 -10.36 -27.21
CA GLU A 254 6.76 -11.70 -26.71
C GLU A 254 5.25 -11.99 -26.52
N GLN A 255 4.38 -11.06 -26.90
CA GLN A 255 2.92 -11.15 -26.64
C GLN A 255 2.61 -11.48 -25.18
N GLY A 256 3.41 -10.93 -24.27
CA GLY A 256 3.33 -11.16 -22.85
C GLY A 256 2.27 -10.35 -22.12
N ILE A 257 2.18 -10.58 -20.81
CA ILE A 257 1.34 -9.80 -19.91
C ILE A 257 2.18 -9.20 -18.78
N VAL A 258 1.71 -8.08 -18.25
CA VAL A 258 2.21 -7.48 -17.01
C VAL A 258 1.25 -7.80 -15.89
N ILE A 259 1.81 -8.16 -14.74
CA ILE A 259 1.09 -8.51 -13.51
C ILE A 259 1.49 -7.46 -12.46
N GLY A 260 0.52 -6.79 -11.89
CA GLY A 260 0.71 -5.92 -10.73
C GLY A 260 1.09 -6.72 -9.48
N PRO A 261 1.36 -6.06 -8.36
CA PRO A 261 1.62 -6.78 -7.11
C PRO A 261 0.42 -7.66 -6.78
N CYS A 262 0.71 -8.90 -6.35
CA CYS A 262 -0.33 -9.75 -5.78
C CYS A 262 -0.70 -9.18 -4.41
N MET A 263 -1.90 -8.62 -4.31
CA MET A 263 -2.41 -8.02 -3.08
C MET A 263 -3.17 -9.07 -2.27
N TYR A 264 -2.69 -9.35 -1.08
CA TYR A 264 -3.38 -10.19 -0.10
C TYR A 264 -4.20 -9.30 0.82
N GLY A 265 -5.51 -9.51 0.84
CA GLY A 265 -6.41 -8.92 1.81
C GLY A 265 -6.69 -9.91 2.95
N ALA A 266 -6.66 -9.41 4.18
CA ALA A 266 -7.00 -10.18 5.36
C ALA A 266 -7.93 -9.38 6.27
N TRP A 267 -9.01 -10.00 6.79
CA TRP A 267 -9.90 -9.33 7.72
C TRP A 267 -10.50 -10.30 8.74
N THR A 268 -10.77 -9.77 9.92
CA THR A 268 -11.48 -10.46 11.01
C THR A 268 -12.24 -9.48 11.89
N THR A 269 -13.13 -9.97 12.72
CA THR A 269 -13.77 -9.18 13.77
C THR A 269 -13.04 -9.37 15.09
N VAL A 270 -12.90 -8.25 15.84
CA VAL A 270 -12.33 -8.27 17.19
C VAL A 270 -13.35 -8.89 18.17
N PRO A 271 -12.94 -9.82 19.04
CA PRO A 271 -13.83 -10.48 20.00
C PRO A 271 -14.53 -9.52 20.98
#